data_a708fdb1b4ecc47c94f25b721824dea7
#
_entry.id   a708fdb1b4ecc47c94f25b721824dea7
#
_cell.length_a   1.000
_cell.length_b   1.000
_cell.length_c   1.000
_cell.angle_alpha   90.00
_cell.angle_beta   90.00
_cell.angle_gamma   90.00
#
_symmetry.space_group_name_H-M   'P 1'
#
loop_
_entity.id
_entity.type
_entity.pdbx_description
1 polymer ?
#
loop_
_entity_poly.entity_id
_entity_poly.type
_entity_poly.pdbx_seq_one_letter_code
_entity_poly.pdbx_strand_id
1 'polypeptide(L)'
;MSQAAKTAVVAWLLAAVYYFYQYTLRSAPGVMIPQLSEAFGLTALGVASLVGLFYYGYSPFSLVAGAAIDRLGAKRVIPIGAAAVGIGALLFGSGSQEAASVGRVIQGAGGVFALVGAVYIATTHFPPSRAATLIGATQMFGMSGGSAGQFVVGPLISGGMNWQLFWTTMGIVGLVISVVLYLFLPKEESARAVGHGVKDTVRAFSGVFRNPQSILCGMIAGLLFVPTTIFDMIWGVRYLQEARGFEYVDAVIRSSMIPVGWIIGCPLLGAISDRIGRRKPVIIGGAVMLLVSMAWALYGKTDLFPPYIVGIVAGIASGAAMLPYTVIKEANRPEWSGTATGVVNFLNFTFSALLGPVFGWILQSVSGGAERELSHYQMTFEPLLYGVALAIVLAMFLRETGTKGAVAGRQKPEK
;
A
#
# COMPACT_ATOMS: atom_id res chain seq x y z
N MET A 1 9.75 -17.56 -24.57
CA MET A 1 10.06 -16.22 -24.04
C MET A 1 11.47 -15.83 -24.50
N SER A 2 11.63 -14.61 -25.03
CA SER A 2 12.95 -14.04 -25.34
C SER A 2 13.80 -13.85 -24.06
N GLN A 3 15.12 -13.74 -24.20
CA GLN A 3 16.01 -13.50 -23.06
C GLN A 3 15.65 -12.20 -22.33
N ALA A 4 15.31 -11.13 -23.07
CA ALA A 4 14.86 -9.86 -22.50
C ALA A 4 13.59 -10.02 -21.67
N ALA A 5 12.62 -10.82 -22.14
CA ALA A 5 11.39 -11.08 -21.39
C ALA A 5 11.66 -11.89 -20.09
N LYS A 6 12.60 -12.83 -20.11
CA LYS A 6 13.01 -13.56 -18.89
C LYS A 6 13.63 -12.60 -17.88
N THR A 7 14.53 -11.72 -18.32
CA THR A 7 15.19 -10.72 -17.48
C THR A 7 14.17 -9.76 -16.84
N ALA A 8 13.17 -9.29 -17.62
CA ALA A 8 12.13 -8.43 -17.11
C ALA A 8 11.28 -9.10 -16.00
N VAL A 9 10.91 -10.39 -16.21
CA VAL A 9 10.15 -11.16 -15.21
C VAL A 9 10.95 -11.33 -13.94
N VAL A 10 12.24 -11.70 -14.04
CA VAL A 10 13.12 -11.86 -12.87
C VAL A 10 13.27 -10.52 -12.12
N ALA A 11 13.50 -9.43 -12.84
CA ALA A 11 13.62 -8.11 -12.23
C ALA A 11 12.35 -7.70 -11.46
N TRP A 12 11.18 -7.92 -12.08
CA TRP A 12 9.90 -7.61 -11.43
C TRP A 12 9.65 -8.52 -10.22
N LEU A 13 9.94 -9.82 -10.31
CA LEU A 13 9.79 -10.75 -9.19
C LEU A 13 10.69 -10.38 -8.01
N LEU A 14 11.96 -10.02 -8.26
CA LEU A 14 12.86 -9.58 -7.20
C LEU A 14 12.35 -8.31 -6.50
N ALA A 15 11.83 -7.34 -7.26
CA ALA A 15 11.22 -6.16 -6.69
C ALA A 15 9.93 -6.49 -5.90
N ALA A 16 9.13 -7.45 -6.37
CA ALA A 16 7.93 -7.93 -5.68
C ALA A 16 8.28 -8.68 -4.37
N VAL A 17 9.35 -9.48 -4.36
CA VAL A 17 9.87 -10.13 -3.13
C VAL A 17 10.36 -9.08 -2.13
N TYR A 18 11.05 -8.04 -2.59
CA TYR A 18 11.41 -6.92 -1.73
C TYR A 18 10.16 -6.23 -1.17
N TYR A 19 9.09 -6.09 -1.94
CA TYR A 19 7.83 -5.52 -1.47
C TYR A 19 7.12 -6.41 -0.44
N PHE A 20 7.15 -7.73 -0.62
CA PHE A 20 6.71 -8.71 0.38
C PHE A 20 7.48 -8.54 1.70
N TYR A 21 8.81 -8.54 1.64
CA TYR A 21 9.67 -8.37 2.80
C TYR A 21 9.38 -7.06 3.56
N GLN A 22 9.29 -5.95 2.84
CA GLN A 22 8.99 -4.64 3.43
C GLN A 22 7.63 -4.62 4.13
N TYR A 23 6.59 -5.24 3.52
CA TYR A 23 5.27 -5.31 4.14
C TYR A 23 5.25 -6.23 5.36
N THR A 24 6.02 -7.30 5.37
CA THR A 24 6.20 -8.15 6.56
C THR A 24 6.71 -7.33 7.74
N LEU A 25 7.75 -6.52 7.53
CA LEU A 25 8.29 -5.65 8.57
C LEU A 25 7.35 -4.50 8.95
N ARG A 26 6.50 -4.07 8.05
CA ARG A 26 5.50 -3.02 8.31
C ARG A 26 4.43 -3.50 9.27
N SER A 27 3.96 -4.74 9.15
CA SER A 27 2.88 -5.32 9.95
C SER A 27 3.35 -6.04 11.22
N ALA A 28 4.58 -6.56 11.24
CA ALA A 28 5.13 -7.33 12.36
C ALA A 28 5.04 -6.65 13.74
N PRO A 29 5.26 -5.33 13.91
CA PRO A 29 5.15 -4.71 15.22
C PRO A 29 3.76 -4.84 15.86
N GLY A 30 2.71 -4.99 15.07
CA GLY A 30 1.34 -5.14 15.56
C GLY A 30 1.14 -6.38 16.45
N VAL A 31 1.92 -7.44 16.21
CA VAL A 31 1.88 -8.69 17.00
C VAL A 31 2.91 -8.70 18.14
N MET A 32 3.66 -7.62 18.33
CA MET A 32 4.71 -7.47 19.36
C MET A 32 4.38 -6.35 20.37
N ILE A 33 3.17 -5.82 20.37
CA ILE A 33 2.81 -4.67 21.23
C ILE A 33 3.15 -4.91 22.71
N PRO A 34 2.84 -6.08 23.32
CA PRO A 34 3.20 -6.33 24.71
C PRO A 34 4.71 -6.26 24.95
N GLN A 35 5.50 -6.93 24.12
CA GLN A 35 6.97 -6.97 24.24
C GLN A 35 7.60 -5.59 24.05
N LEU A 36 7.08 -4.81 23.08
CA LEU A 36 7.56 -3.45 22.83
C LEU A 36 7.14 -2.47 23.92
N SER A 37 5.94 -2.65 24.51
CA SER A 37 5.49 -1.87 25.67
C SER A 37 6.40 -2.08 26.87
N GLU A 38 6.74 -3.32 27.16
CA GLU A 38 7.65 -3.67 28.26
C GLU A 38 9.07 -3.13 28.01
N ALA A 39 9.61 -3.38 26.79
CA ALA A 39 10.98 -3.01 26.44
C ALA A 39 11.22 -1.49 26.44
N PHE A 40 10.24 -0.70 26.04
CA PHE A 40 10.38 0.75 25.88
C PHE A 40 9.66 1.54 26.98
N GLY A 41 8.98 0.88 27.92
CA GLY A 41 8.19 1.56 28.96
C GLY A 41 7.03 2.37 28.39
N LEU A 42 6.48 1.97 27.23
CA LEU A 42 5.43 2.68 26.51
C LEU A 42 4.07 2.03 26.76
N THR A 43 3.01 2.86 26.75
CA THR A 43 1.65 2.35 26.64
C THR A 43 1.41 1.75 25.24
N ALA A 44 0.37 0.95 25.07
CA ALA A 44 0.00 0.41 23.74
C ALA A 44 -0.21 1.53 22.71
N LEU A 45 -0.74 2.70 23.13
CA LEU A 45 -0.86 3.89 22.28
C LEU A 45 0.51 4.47 21.91
N GLY A 46 1.46 4.50 22.87
CA GLY A 46 2.84 4.91 22.63
C GLY A 46 3.54 4.01 21.61
N VAL A 47 3.36 2.68 21.72
CA VAL A 47 3.87 1.72 20.74
C VAL A 47 3.22 1.94 19.37
N ALA A 48 1.89 2.12 19.31
CA ALA A 48 1.19 2.41 18.07
C ALA A 48 1.72 3.69 17.40
N SER A 49 2.01 4.73 18.17
CA SER A 49 2.60 5.98 17.70
C SER A 49 4.00 5.76 17.12
N LEU A 50 4.86 5.01 17.84
CA LEU A 50 6.18 4.62 17.36
C LEU A 50 6.11 3.84 16.05
N VAL A 51 5.23 2.86 15.96
CA VAL A 51 4.98 2.09 14.73
C VAL A 51 4.53 2.99 13.59
N GLY A 52 3.68 3.97 13.89
CA GLY A 52 3.15 4.95 12.93
C GLY A 52 4.21 5.86 12.30
N LEU A 53 5.38 6.04 12.93
CA LEU A 53 6.51 6.81 12.37
C LEU A 53 6.96 6.30 11.00
N PHE A 54 6.67 5.03 10.68
CA PHE A 54 6.88 4.48 9.36
C PHE A 54 6.26 5.35 8.26
N TYR A 55 5.03 5.84 8.44
CA TYR A 55 4.32 6.61 7.44
C TYR A 55 4.88 8.02 7.24
N TYR A 56 5.53 8.59 8.26
CA TYR A 56 6.24 9.88 8.13
C TYR A 56 7.48 9.76 7.24
N GLY A 57 8.12 8.58 7.21
CA GLY A 57 9.16 8.29 6.22
C GLY A 57 8.55 7.92 4.86
N TYR A 58 7.55 7.06 4.84
CA TYR A 58 7.00 6.46 3.61
C TYR A 58 6.34 7.49 2.68
N SER A 59 5.46 8.34 3.21
CA SER A 59 4.68 9.26 2.39
C SER A 59 5.56 10.30 1.66
N PRO A 60 6.37 11.15 2.34
CA PRO A 60 7.17 12.15 1.63
C PRO A 60 8.25 11.53 0.74
N PHE A 61 8.86 10.41 1.18
CA PHE A 61 9.85 9.71 0.35
C PHE A 61 9.25 9.04 -0.89
N SER A 62 7.92 8.92 -1.00
CA SER A 62 7.26 8.50 -2.24
C SER A 62 7.58 9.42 -3.41
N LEU A 63 7.64 10.73 -3.16
CA LEU A 63 8.04 11.70 -4.17
C LEU A 63 9.52 11.55 -4.56
N VAL A 64 10.38 11.39 -3.55
CA VAL A 64 11.82 11.19 -3.76
C VAL A 64 12.07 9.91 -4.57
N ALA A 65 11.40 8.80 -4.22
CA ALA A 65 11.56 7.51 -4.88
C ALA A 65 11.16 7.58 -6.36
N GLY A 66 10.02 8.22 -6.67
CA GLY A 66 9.57 8.41 -8.04
C GLY A 66 10.58 9.16 -8.90
N ALA A 67 11.03 10.33 -8.41
CA ALA A 67 12.02 11.14 -9.11
C ALA A 67 13.39 10.46 -9.21
N ALA A 68 13.82 9.77 -8.17
CA ALA A 68 15.08 9.05 -8.15
C ALA A 68 15.12 7.91 -9.17
N ILE A 69 14.01 7.17 -9.32
CA ILE A 69 13.91 6.09 -10.31
C ILE A 69 13.94 6.65 -11.73
N ASP A 70 13.22 7.75 -12.01
CA ASP A 70 13.24 8.39 -13.34
C ASP A 70 14.64 8.90 -13.72
N ARG A 71 15.44 9.35 -12.74
CA ARG A 71 16.78 9.93 -12.97
C ARG A 71 17.92 8.94 -12.93
N LEU A 72 17.93 8.03 -11.97
CA LEU A 72 19.06 7.16 -11.66
C LEU A 72 18.84 5.72 -12.13
N GLY A 73 17.58 5.38 -12.52
CA GLY A 73 17.16 4.05 -12.92
C GLY A 73 16.91 3.11 -11.75
N ALA A 74 16.11 2.08 -12.00
CA ALA A 74 15.68 1.11 -11.00
C ALA A 74 16.86 0.35 -10.36
N LYS A 75 17.86 -0.02 -11.17
CA LYS A 75 19.04 -0.79 -10.70
C LYS A 75 19.83 -0.14 -9.57
N ARG A 76 19.91 1.18 -9.55
CA ARG A 76 20.65 1.90 -8.49
C ARG A 76 19.79 2.17 -7.28
N VAL A 77 18.53 2.52 -7.51
CA VAL A 77 17.66 3.11 -6.49
C VAL A 77 16.96 2.06 -5.65
N ILE A 78 16.46 0.96 -6.25
CA ILE A 78 15.74 -0.09 -5.53
C ILE A 78 16.64 -0.78 -4.47
N PRO A 79 17.90 -1.17 -4.78
CA PRO A 79 18.79 -1.73 -3.78
C PRO A 79 19.08 -0.80 -2.59
N ILE A 80 19.23 0.51 -2.85
CA ILE A 80 19.42 1.51 -1.77
C ILE A 80 18.21 1.52 -0.85
N GLY A 81 17.00 1.46 -1.40
CA GLY A 81 15.77 1.35 -0.63
C GLY A 81 15.74 0.09 0.25
N ALA A 82 16.12 -1.06 -0.30
CA ALA A 82 16.19 -2.32 0.43
C ALA A 82 17.23 -2.28 1.56
N ALA A 83 18.41 -1.71 1.31
CA ALA A 83 19.43 -1.48 2.32
C ALA A 83 18.92 -0.60 3.46
N ALA A 84 18.21 0.49 3.14
CA ALA A 84 17.63 1.38 4.14
C ALA A 84 16.60 0.65 5.02
N VAL A 85 15.73 -0.21 4.43
CA VAL A 85 14.80 -1.04 5.21
C VAL A 85 15.56 -1.99 6.14
N GLY A 86 16.63 -2.65 5.64
CA GLY A 86 17.48 -3.54 6.44
C GLY A 86 18.15 -2.82 7.61
N ILE A 87 18.76 -1.66 7.36
CA ILE A 87 19.39 -0.82 8.41
C ILE A 87 18.34 -0.36 9.42
N GLY A 88 17.18 0.11 8.95
CA GLY A 88 16.08 0.50 9.82
C GLY A 88 15.55 -0.65 10.68
N ALA A 89 15.59 -1.90 10.18
CA ALA A 89 15.24 -3.08 10.96
C ALA A 89 16.28 -3.39 12.03
N LEU A 90 17.58 -3.27 11.74
CA LEU A 90 18.66 -3.40 12.73
C LEU A 90 18.51 -2.36 13.85
N LEU A 91 18.24 -1.10 13.51
CA LEU A 91 18.00 -0.04 14.47
C LEU A 91 16.76 -0.32 15.34
N PHE A 92 15.69 -0.83 14.76
CA PHE A 92 14.48 -1.19 15.50
C PHE A 92 14.76 -2.32 16.51
N GLY A 93 15.56 -3.32 16.14
CA GLY A 93 15.95 -4.43 17.00
C GLY A 93 17.02 -4.12 18.03
N SER A 94 17.59 -2.91 18.07
CA SER A 94 18.70 -2.54 18.96
C SER A 94 18.31 -2.45 20.46
N GLY A 95 17.01 -2.38 20.75
CA GLY A 95 16.51 -2.24 22.13
C GLY A 95 16.43 -0.80 22.65
N SER A 96 16.88 0.21 21.89
CA SER A 96 16.70 1.63 22.20
C SER A 96 15.44 2.18 21.54
N GLN A 97 14.62 2.92 22.29
CA GLN A 97 13.40 3.56 21.77
C GLN A 97 13.73 4.60 20.70
N GLU A 98 14.79 5.38 20.90
CA GLU A 98 15.24 6.41 19.96
C GLU A 98 15.70 5.77 18.65
N ALA A 99 16.54 4.72 18.74
CA ALA A 99 17.00 3.99 17.56
C ALA A 99 15.82 3.31 16.83
N ALA A 100 14.86 2.74 17.56
CA ALA A 100 13.64 2.16 16.98
C ALA A 100 12.81 3.22 16.26
N SER A 101 12.66 4.42 16.83
CA SER A 101 11.95 5.54 16.21
C SER A 101 12.59 5.97 14.90
N VAL A 102 13.90 6.19 14.90
CA VAL A 102 14.68 6.50 13.69
C VAL A 102 14.62 5.34 12.70
N GLY A 103 14.73 4.11 13.18
CA GLY A 103 14.62 2.90 12.39
C GLY A 103 13.28 2.82 11.63
N ARG A 104 12.17 3.18 12.27
CA ARG A 104 10.83 3.19 11.62
C ARG A 104 10.73 4.22 10.50
N VAL A 105 11.26 5.42 10.71
CA VAL A 105 11.30 6.45 9.64
C VAL A 105 12.15 5.97 8.46
N ILE A 106 13.33 5.39 8.73
CA ILE A 106 14.22 4.85 7.68
C ILE A 106 13.57 3.68 6.95
N GLN A 107 12.90 2.75 7.67
CA GLN A 107 12.14 1.67 7.04
C GLN A 107 11.04 2.22 6.11
N GLY A 108 10.33 3.26 6.54
CA GLY A 108 9.33 3.94 5.73
C GLY A 108 9.94 4.54 4.46
N ALA A 109 11.00 5.33 4.62
CA ALA A 109 11.70 5.97 3.52
C ALA A 109 12.27 4.96 2.51
N GLY A 110 12.86 3.86 2.99
CA GLY A 110 13.36 2.79 2.13
C GLY A 110 12.23 1.98 1.51
N GLY A 111 11.21 1.64 2.30
CA GLY A 111 10.12 0.74 1.90
C GLY A 111 9.33 1.20 0.67
N VAL A 112 9.25 2.50 0.43
CA VAL A 112 8.54 3.05 -0.72
C VAL A 112 9.17 2.64 -2.06
N PHE A 113 10.49 2.44 -2.10
CA PHE A 113 11.19 2.03 -3.33
C PHE A 113 10.78 0.64 -3.80
N ALA A 114 10.21 -0.20 -2.95
CA ALA A 114 9.70 -1.51 -3.31
C ALA A 114 8.50 -1.41 -4.27
N LEU A 115 7.45 -0.68 -3.88
CA LEU A 115 6.26 -0.50 -4.72
C LEU A 115 6.58 0.33 -5.96
N VAL A 116 7.17 1.52 -5.78
CA VAL A 116 7.45 2.43 -6.89
C VAL A 116 8.37 1.77 -7.92
N GLY A 117 9.36 1.03 -7.45
CA GLY A 117 10.30 0.28 -8.30
C GLY A 117 9.63 -0.86 -9.06
N ALA A 118 8.84 -1.70 -8.39
CA ALA A 118 8.14 -2.81 -9.03
C ALA A 118 7.11 -2.33 -10.06
N VAL A 119 6.38 -1.25 -9.74
CA VAL A 119 5.44 -0.60 -10.66
C VAL A 119 6.18 0.02 -11.86
N TYR A 120 7.32 0.65 -11.64
CA TYR A 120 8.18 1.17 -12.71
C TYR A 120 8.63 0.05 -13.65
N ILE A 121 9.18 -1.06 -13.12
CA ILE A 121 9.60 -2.21 -13.93
C ILE A 121 8.42 -2.79 -14.70
N ALA A 122 7.27 -2.96 -14.06
CA ALA A 122 6.06 -3.49 -14.69
C ALA A 122 5.60 -2.67 -15.90
N THR A 123 5.74 -1.36 -15.83
CA THR A 123 5.22 -0.46 -16.88
C THR A 123 6.25 -0.07 -17.94
N THR A 124 7.54 -0.28 -17.67
CA THR A 124 8.61 0.04 -18.64
C THR A 124 9.08 -1.19 -19.44
N HIS A 125 8.99 -2.39 -18.85
CA HIS A 125 9.51 -3.61 -19.46
C HIS A 125 8.43 -4.58 -19.95
N PHE A 126 7.16 -4.29 -19.70
CA PHE A 126 6.05 -5.15 -20.12
C PHE A 126 5.05 -4.38 -21.00
N PRO A 127 4.25 -5.09 -21.85
CA PRO A 127 3.26 -4.46 -22.68
C PRO A 127 2.20 -3.70 -21.85
N PRO A 128 1.71 -2.54 -22.31
CA PRO A 128 0.66 -1.78 -21.63
C PRO A 128 -0.62 -2.57 -21.33
N SER A 129 -0.92 -3.58 -22.15
CA SER A 129 -2.08 -4.47 -21.95
C SER A 129 -1.97 -5.37 -20.71
N ARG A 130 -0.83 -5.43 -20.04
CA ARG A 130 -0.59 -6.21 -18.81
C ARG A 130 -0.26 -5.32 -17.62
N ALA A 131 -0.27 -4.01 -17.80
CA ALA A 131 0.20 -3.07 -16.76
C ALA A 131 -0.65 -3.16 -15.49
N ALA A 132 -1.97 -3.13 -15.59
CA ALA A 132 -2.84 -3.19 -14.42
C ALA A 132 -2.75 -4.53 -13.70
N THR A 133 -2.64 -5.64 -14.44
CA THR A 133 -2.44 -6.97 -13.87
C THR A 133 -1.15 -7.06 -13.07
N LEU A 134 -0.03 -6.56 -13.61
CA LEU A 134 1.28 -6.60 -12.93
C LEU A 134 1.34 -5.65 -11.73
N ILE A 135 0.72 -4.49 -11.80
CA ILE A 135 0.58 -3.57 -10.67
C ILE A 135 -0.25 -4.23 -9.56
N GLY A 136 -1.38 -4.85 -9.92
CA GLY A 136 -2.20 -5.62 -8.99
C GLY A 136 -1.44 -6.80 -8.38
N ALA A 137 -0.69 -7.54 -9.18
CA ALA A 137 0.15 -8.64 -8.70
C ALA A 137 1.28 -8.15 -7.79
N THR A 138 1.84 -6.97 -8.04
CA THR A 138 2.80 -6.35 -7.10
C THR A 138 2.15 -6.12 -5.74
N GLN A 139 0.94 -5.56 -5.72
CA GLN A 139 0.21 -5.34 -4.46
C GLN A 139 -0.16 -6.65 -3.75
N MET A 140 -0.46 -7.71 -4.50
CA MET A 140 -0.66 -9.06 -3.96
C MET A 140 0.56 -9.51 -3.13
N PHE A 141 1.79 -9.34 -3.66
CA PHE A 141 3.02 -9.64 -2.89
C PHE A 141 3.12 -8.81 -1.61
N GLY A 142 2.80 -7.51 -1.67
CA GLY A 142 2.78 -6.66 -0.48
C GLY A 142 1.79 -7.17 0.57
N MET A 143 0.55 -7.42 0.19
CA MET A 143 -0.49 -7.90 1.12
C MET A 143 -0.17 -9.28 1.67
N SER A 144 0.42 -10.19 0.87
CA SER A 144 0.92 -11.47 1.35
C SER A 144 2.02 -11.29 2.41
N GLY A 145 2.91 -10.32 2.21
CA GLY A 145 3.92 -9.93 3.21
C GLY A 145 3.29 -9.41 4.49
N GLY A 146 2.27 -8.55 4.37
CA GLY A 146 1.52 -8.04 5.51
C GLY A 146 0.85 -9.16 6.31
N SER A 147 0.21 -10.11 5.64
CA SER A 147 -0.34 -11.31 6.25
C SER A 147 0.73 -12.16 6.92
N ALA A 148 1.88 -12.38 6.27
CA ALA A 148 3.00 -13.12 6.86
C ALA A 148 3.53 -12.45 8.13
N GLY A 149 3.57 -11.12 8.18
CA GLY A 149 3.95 -10.36 9.37
C GLY A 149 3.02 -10.55 10.58
N GLN A 150 1.82 -11.02 10.37
CA GLN A 150 0.87 -11.35 11.43
C GLN A 150 0.80 -12.85 11.69
N PHE A 151 0.45 -13.65 10.67
CA PHE A 151 0.21 -15.09 10.80
C PHE A 151 1.46 -15.94 11.02
N VAL A 152 2.62 -15.51 10.52
CA VAL A 152 3.89 -16.24 10.71
C VAL A 152 4.64 -15.66 11.91
N VAL A 153 4.76 -14.32 11.98
CA VAL A 153 5.55 -13.69 13.04
C VAL A 153 4.85 -13.76 14.39
N GLY A 154 3.53 -13.63 14.44
CA GLY A 154 2.76 -13.72 15.68
C GLY A 154 3.02 -15.03 16.46
N PRO A 155 2.82 -16.21 15.87
CA PRO A 155 3.15 -17.50 16.51
C PRO A 155 4.62 -17.65 16.88
N LEU A 156 5.55 -17.12 16.09
CA LEU A 156 6.99 -17.15 16.44
C LEU A 156 7.28 -16.38 17.72
N ILE A 157 6.73 -15.17 17.84
CA ILE A 157 6.92 -14.31 19.02
C ILE A 157 6.20 -14.88 20.24
N SER A 158 4.96 -15.34 20.09
CA SER A 158 4.21 -15.98 21.19
C SER A 158 4.82 -17.32 21.61
N GLY A 159 5.52 -18.02 20.70
CA GLY A 159 6.30 -19.22 20.96
C GLY A 159 7.65 -18.98 21.65
N GLY A 160 7.96 -17.72 22.05
CA GLY A 160 9.15 -17.38 22.81
C GLY A 160 10.34 -16.86 21.98
N MET A 161 10.16 -16.62 20.70
CA MET A 161 11.22 -15.98 19.91
C MET A 161 11.49 -14.56 20.43
N ASN A 162 12.76 -14.25 20.70
CA ASN A 162 13.15 -12.91 21.07
C ASN A 162 12.89 -11.92 19.93
N TRP A 163 12.17 -10.84 20.23
CA TRP A 163 11.79 -9.85 19.23
C TRP A 163 13.00 -9.09 18.64
N GLN A 164 14.05 -8.84 19.43
CA GLN A 164 15.28 -8.20 18.91
C GLN A 164 16.00 -9.11 17.92
N LEU A 165 16.06 -10.42 18.22
CA LEU A 165 16.63 -11.41 17.29
C LEU A 165 15.86 -11.47 15.99
N PHE A 166 14.52 -11.43 16.03
CA PHE A 166 13.69 -11.34 14.83
C PHE A 166 14.07 -10.12 13.98
N TRP A 167 14.12 -8.93 14.58
CA TRP A 167 14.43 -7.69 13.86
C TRP A 167 15.86 -7.66 13.31
N THR A 168 16.83 -8.16 14.08
CA THR A 168 18.23 -8.28 13.63
C THR A 168 18.34 -9.24 12.44
N THR A 169 17.68 -10.40 12.51
CA THR A 169 17.65 -11.37 11.42
C THR A 169 17.01 -10.76 10.17
N MET A 170 15.86 -10.09 10.33
CA MET A 170 15.20 -9.42 9.21
C MET A 170 16.04 -8.26 8.66
N GLY A 171 16.79 -7.56 9.48
CA GLY A 171 17.73 -6.53 9.03
C GLY A 171 18.81 -7.10 8.12
N ILE A 172 19.41 -8.21 8.51
CA ILE A 172 20.42 -8.95 7.68
C ILE A 172 19.77 -9.42 6.37
N VAL A 173 18.57 -10.01 6.43
CA VAL A 173 17.81 -10.41 5.23
C VAL A 173 17.60 -9.23 4.28
N GLY A 174 17.27 -8.05 4.80
CA GLY A 174 17.13 -6.83 3.99
C GLY A 174 18.40 -6.41 3.26
N LEU A 175 19.54 -6.50 3.96
CA LEU A 175 20.85 -6.23 3.33
C LEU A 175 21.20 -7.27 2.26
N VAL A 176 20.88 -8.55 2.49
CA VAL A 176 21.04 -9.61 1.47
C VAL A 176 20.13 -9.33 0.26
N ILE A 177 18.87 -8.98 0.47
CA ILE A 177 17.95 -8.60 -0.62
C ILE A 177 18.50 -7.41 -1.39
N SER A 178 19.09 -6.42 -0.73
CA SER A 178 19.73 -5.28 -1.38
C SER A 178 20.86 -5.70 -2.32
N VAL A 179 21.73 -6.59 -1.86
CA VAL A 179 22.84 -7.13 -2.67
C VAL A 179 22.30 -7.92 -3.87
N VAL A 180 21.33 -8.79 -3.66
CA VAL A 180 20.69 -9.58 -4.74
C VAL A 180 20.06 -8.65 -5.78
N LEU A 181 19.32 -7.63 -5.36
CA LEU A 181 18.74 -6.64 -6.26
C LEU A 181 19.81 -5.91 -7.07
N TYR A 182 20.90 -5.49 -6.43
CA TYR A 182 22.00 -4.80 -7.11
C TYR A 182 22.67 -5.68 -8.18
N LEU A 183 22.85 -6.97 -7.91
CA LEU A 183 23.49 -7.91 -8.84
C LEU A 183 22.58 -8.27 -10.02
N PHE A 184 21.30 -8.55 -9.76
CA PHE A 184 20.41 -9.16 -10.76
C PHE A 184 19.48 -8.17 -11.48
N LEU A 185 19.26 -6.96 -10.97
CA LEU A 185 18.50 -5.98 -11.73
C LEU A 185 19.28 -5.59 -13.01
N PRO A 186 18.61 -5.53 -14.17
CA PRO A 186 19.26 -5.15 -15.42
C PRO A 186 19.77 -3.71 -15.36
N LYS A 187 20.91 -3.46 -15.99
CA LYS A 187 21.34 -2.09 -16.27
C LYS A 187 20.40 -1.52 -17.32
N GLU A 188 19.71 -0.46 -17.00
CA GLU A 188 18.98 0.32 -18.00
C GLU A 188 20.02 1.06 -18.86
N GLU A 189 19.94 0.89 -20.16
CA GLU A 189 20.74 1.71 -21.06
C GLU A 189 20.38 3.17 -20.83
N SER A 190 21.39 3.98 -20.56
CA SER A 190 21.29 5.37 -20.08
C SER A 190 20.65 6.37 -21.05
N ALA A 191 19.80 5.93 -21.98
CA ALA A 191 19.08 6.81 -22.90
C ALA A 191 18.16 7.83 -22.19
N ARG A 192 17.82 7.58 -20.91
CA ARG A 192 17.03 8.51 -20.08
C ARG A 192 17.87 9.32 -19.09
N ALA A 193 19.14 8.96 -18.89
CA ALA A 193 20.05 9.63 -17.95
C ALA A 193 20.74 10.87 -18.54
N VAL A 194 20.44 11.22 -19.78
CA VAL A 194 21.07 12.37 -20.43
C VAL A 194 20.37 13.64 -19.98
N GLY A 195 21.00 14.32 -19.01
CA GLY A 195 20.84 15.77 -18.85
C GLY A 195 19.68 16.28 -18.00
N HIS A 196 19.00 15.44 -17.21
CA HIS A 196 17.89 15.95 -16.39
C HIS A 196 18.41 16.62 -15.12
N GLY A 197 18.61 17.93 -15.17
CA GLY A 197 18.92 18.75 -14.02
C GLY A 197 17.76 18.82 -13.01
N VAL A 198 18.00 19.48 -11.87
CA VAL A 198 16.96 19.76 -10.86
C VAL A 198 15.72 20.42 -11.51
N LYS A 199 15.92 21.25 -12.54
CA LYS A 199 14.84 21.91 -13.30
C LYS A 199 13.88 20.91 -13.97
N ASP A 200 14.37 19.80 -14.51
CA ASP A 200 13.54 18.80 -15.17
C ASP A 200 12.75 17.98 -14.16
N THR A 201 13.33 17.70 -12.99
CA THR A 201 12.62 17.08 -11.88
C THR A 201 11.48 17.97 -11.38
N VAL A 202 11.74 19.26 -11.17
CA VAL A 202 10.70 20.24 -10.79
C VAL A 202 9.62 20.34 -11.88
N ARG A 203 10.02 20.30 -13.15
CA ARG A 203 9.08 20.30 -14.29
C ARG A 203 8.21 19.04 -14.30
N ALA A 204 8.78 17.85 -14.01
CA ALA A 204 8.03 16.59 -13.93
C ALA A 204 7.00 16.65 -12.79
N PHE A 205 7.41 17.06 -11.58
CA PHE A 205 6.47 17.24 -10.47
C PHE A 205 5.39 18.27 -10.80
N SER A 206 5.78 19.44 -11.28
CA SER A 206 4.83 20.48 -11.68
C SER A 206 3.85 19.97 -12.74
N GLY A 207 4.32 19.21 -13.73
CA GLY A 207 3.48 18.63 -14.77
C GLY A 207 2.49 17.60 -14.21
N VAL A 208 2.95 16.69 -13.35
CA VAL A 208 2.11 15.68 -12.74
C VAL A 208 1.10 16.29 -11.77
N PHE A 209 1.51 17.21 -10.89
CA PHE A 209 0.59 17.84 -9.93
C PHE A 209 -0.40 18.80 -10.58
N ARG A 210 -0.04 19.45 -11.69
CA ARG A 210 -0.96 20.30 -12.48
C ARG A 210 -1.97 19.52 -13.31
N ASN A 211 -1.74 18.22 -13.51
CA ASN A 211 -2.68 17.37 -14.22
C ASN A 211 -3.83 16.99 -13.28
N PRO A 212 -5.07 17.45 -13.53
CA PRO A 212 -6.22 17.11 -12.66
C PRO A 212 -6.47 15.60 -12.55
N GLN A 213 -6.12 14.84 -13.60
CA GLN A 213 -6.25 13.38 -13.57
C GLN A 213 -5.31 12.73 -12.55
N SER A 214 -4.13 13.31 -12.32
CA SER A 214 -3.20 12.84 -11.30
C SER A 214 -3.75 13.05 -9.88
N ILE A 215 -4.36 14.19 -9.62
CA ILE A 215 -4.97 14.49 -8.32
C ILE A 215 -6.17 13.58 -8.09
N LEU A 216 -7.03 13.42 -9.09
CA LEU A 216 -8.15 12.47 -9.02
C LEU A 216 -7.68 11.04 -8.71
N CYS A 217 -6.63 10.57 -9.38
CA CYS A 217 -6.04 9.26 -9.12
C CYS A 217 -5.56 9.13 -7.66
N GLY A 218 -4.87 10.13 -7.12
CA GLY A 218 -4.39 10.13 -5.75
C GLY A 218 -5.54 10.12 -4.74
N MET A 219 -6.56 10.95 -4.95
CA MET A 219 -7.73 11.01 -4.10
C MET A 219 -8.52 9.70 -4.10
N ILE A 220 -8.79 9.14 -5.27
CA ILE A 220 -9.52 7.88 -5.42
C ILE A 220 -8.74 6.73 -4.77
N ALA A 221 -7.43 6.63 -5.04
CA ALA A 221 -6.58 5.62 -4.42
C ALA A 221 -6.62 5.73 -2.89
N GLY A 222 -6.44 6.93 -2.34
CA GLY A 222 -6.47 7.18 -0.90
C GLY A 222 -7.81 6.81 -0.27
N LEU A 223 -8.90 7.30 -0.81
CA LEU A 223 -10.25 7.05 -0.30
C LEU A 223 -10.64 5.56 -0.34
N LEU A 224 -10.18 4.80 -1.34
CA LEU A 224 -10.42 3.36 -1.43
C LEU A 224 -9.45 2.54 -0.57
N PHE A 225 -8.30 3.10 -0.17
CA PHE A 225 -7.31 2.40 0.64
C PHE A 225 -7.51 2.63 2.15
N VAL A 226 -8.04 3.79 2.54
CA VAL A 226 -8.29 4.18 3.95
C VAL A 226 -9.15 3.17 4.71
N PRO A 227 -10.20 2.57 4.17
CA PRO A 227 -10.95 1.50 4.83
C PRO A 227 -10.06 0.35 5.31
N THR A 228 -9.12 -0.09 4.48
CA THR A 228 -8.18 -1.15 4.87
C THR A 228 -7.15 -0.66 5.89
N THR A 229 -6.56 0.53 5.69
CA THR A 229 -5.47 0.99 6.56
C THR A 229 -5.94 1.45 7.92
N ILE A 230 -7.10 2.08 8.01
CA ILE A 230 -7.61 2.64 9.26
C ILE A 230 -8.60 1.69 9.92
N PHE A 231 -9.70 1.33 9.22
CA PHE A 231 -10.71 0.49 9.85
C PHE A 231 -10.16 -0.91 10.13
N ASP A 232 -9.59 -1.59 9.13
CA ASP A 232 -9.16 -2.98 9.31
C ASP A 232 -7.82 -3.10 10.07
N MET A 233 -6.74 -2.48 9.56
CA MET A 233 -5.39 -2.71 10.09
C MET A 233 -5.16 -2.09 11.48
N ILE A 234 -5.90 -1.04 11.86
CA ILE A 234 -5.74 -0.38 13.16
C ILE A 234 -6.84 -0.83 14.13
N TRP A 235 -8.08 -0.85 13.68
CA TRP A 235 -9.25 -1.03 14.55
C TRP A 235 -10.00 -2.34 14.35
N GLY A 236 -9.74 -3.10 13.28
CA GLY A 236 -10.54 -4.24 12.87
C GLY A 236 -10.68 -5.31 13.96
N VAL A 237 -9.58 -5.73 14.57
CA VAL A 237 -9.61 -6.73 15.64
C VAL A 237 -10.38 -6.22 16.86
N ARG A 238 -10.12 -4.98 17.29
CA ARG A 238 -10.85 -4.37 18.42
C ARG A 238 -12.32 -4.18 18.14
N TYR A 239 -12.67 -3.73 16.94
CA TYR A 239 -14.06 -3.63 16.50
C TYR A 239 -14.79 -4.98 16.63
N LEU A 240 -14.15 -6.05 16.17
CA LEU A 240 -14.75 -7.38 16.24
C LEU A 240 -14.88 -7.91 17.68
N GLN A 241 -13.92 -7.60 18.55
CA GLN A 241 -13.98 -7.96 19.96
C GLN A 241 -14.96 -7.08 20.76
N GLU A 242 -14.74 -5.78 20.76
CA GLU A 242 -15.44 -4.82 21.64
C GLU A 242 -16.89 -4.58 21.17
N ALA A 243 -17.13 -4.51 19.85
CA ALA A 243 -18.44 -4.18 19.28
C ALA A 243 -19.26 -5.39 18.83
N ARG A 244 -18.62 -6.50 18.49
CA ARG A 244 -19.27 -7.70 17.95
C ARG A 244 -19.16 -8.93 18.85
N GLY A 245 -18.38 -8.84 19.95
CA GLY A 245 -18.28 -9.90 20.96
C GLY A 245 -17.50 -11.15 20.52
N PHE A 246 -16.66 -11.05 19.47
CA PHE A 246 -15.85 -12.17 19.02
C PHE A 246 -14.64 -12.39 19.95
N GLU A 247 -14.30 -13.65 20.19
CA GLU A 247 -13.05 -14.02 20.82
C GLU A 247 -11.84 -13.53 20.02
N TYR A 248 -10.71 -13.25 20.68
CA TYR A 248 -9.53 -12.64 20.08
C TYR A 248 -9.06 -13.38 18.80
N VAL A 249 -8.95 -14.71 18.88
CA VAL A 249 -8.46 -15.53 17.75
C VAL A 249 -9.40 -15.42 16.54
N ASP A 250 -10.72 -15.50 16.78
CA ASP A 250 -11.72 -15.38 15.71
C ASP A 250 -11.74 -13.96 15.13
N ALA A 251 -11.61 -12.94 15.98
CA ALA A 251 -11.50 -11.54 15.54
C ALA A 251 -10.27 -11.30 14.64
N VAL A 252 -9.11 -11.85 15.01
CA VAL A 252 -7.88 -11.77 14.21
C VAL A 252 -8.07 -12.47 12.85
N ILE A 253 -8.63 -13.68 12.84
CA ILE A 253 -8.87 -14.42 11.58
C ILE A 253 -9.83 -13.65 10.67
N ARG A 254 -10.93 -13.12 11.23
CA ARG A 254 -11.93 -12.34 10.46
C ARG A 254 -11.36 -11.05 9.88
N SER A 255 -10.61 -10.29 10.66
CA SER A 255 -9.92 -9.08 10.18
C SER A 255 -8.93 -9.42 9.07
N SER A 256 -8.16 -10.49 9.22
CA SER A 256 -7.18 -10.93 8.24
C SER A 256 -7.77 -11.36 6.90
N MET A 257 -9.08 -11.56 6.79
CA MET A 257 -9.74 -11.89 5.52
C MET A 257 -9.75 -10.70 4.55
N ILE A 258 -9.64 -9.47 5.02
CA ILE A 258 -9.51 -8.29 4.14
C ILE A 258 -8.17 -8.31 3.38
N PRO A 259 -7.00 -8.45 4.02
CA PRO A 259 -5.74 -8.68 3.32
C PRO A 259 -5.75 -9.89 2.37
N VAL A 260 -6.38 -11.01 2.76
CA VAL A 260 -6.55 -12.18 1.89
C VAL A 260 -7.37 -11.81 0.64
N GLY A 261 -8.45 -11.06 0.82
CA GLY A 261 -9.23 -10.52 -0.30
C GLY A 261 -8.40 -9.64 -1.23
N TRP A 262 -7.51 -8.80 -0.70
CA TRP A 262 -6.58 -7.98 -1.48
C TRP A 262 -5.62 -8.83 -2.34
N ILE A 263 -5.12 -9.95 -1.82
CA ILE A 263 -4.24 -10.87 -2.54
C ILE A 263 -4.94 -11.36 -3.82
N ILE A 264 -6.23 -11.62 -3.75
CA ILE A 264 -7.05 -12.06 -4.90
C ILE A 264 -7.48 -10.86 -5.74
N GLY A 265 -8.01 -9.82 -5.12
CA GLY A 265 -8.68 -8.70 -5.76
C GLY A 265 -7.77 -7.85 -6.63
N CYS A 266 -6.54 -7.57 -6.18
CA CYS A 266 -5.61 -6.73 -6.93
C CYS A 266 -5.27 -7.29 -8.31
N PRO A 267 -4.77 -8.53 -8.44
CA PRO A 267 -4.49 -9.09 -9.76
C PRO A 267 -5.78 -9.36 -10.55
N LEU A 268 -6.85 -9.78 -9.89
CA LEU A 268 -8.13 -10.05 -10.52
C LEU A 268 -8.73 -8.80 -11.19
N LEU A 269 -8.89 -7.71 -10.43
CA LEU A 269 -9.45 -6.46 -10.95
C LEU A 269 -8.51 -5.81 -11.98
N GLY A 270 -7.19 -5.95 -11.80
CA GLY A 270 -6.20 -5.58 -12.80
C GLY A 270 -6.37 -6.35 -14.11
N ALA A 271 -6.50 -7.67 -14.05
CA ALA A 271 -6.71 -8.53 -15.21
C ALA A 271 -8.05 -8.26 -15.90
N ILE A 272 -9.13 -8.06 -15.13
CA ILE A 272 -10.43 -7.67 -15.67
C ILE A 272 -10.31 -6.33 -16.42
N SER A 273 -9.65 -5.34 -15.83
CA SER A 273 -9.44 -4.03 -16.43
C SER A 273 -8.61 -4.10 -17.72
N ASP A 274 -7.55 -4.89 -17.75
CA ASP A 274 -6.71 -5.11 -18.93
C ASP A 274 -7.51 -5.84 -20.04
N ARG A 275 -8.29 -6.87 -19.68
CA ARG A 275 -9.12 -7.65 -20.64
C ARG A 275 -10.24 -6.83 -21.25
N ILE A 276 -10.92 -6.03 -20.45
CA ILE A 276 -11.98 -5.12 -20.93
C ILE A 276 -11.37 -3.97 -21.75
N GLY A 277 -10.12 -3.61 -21.49
CA GLY A 277 -9.43 -2.46 -22.05
C GLY A 277 -9.96 -1.13 -21.53
N ARG A 278 -10.55 -1.13 -20.34
CA ARG A 278 -11.12 0.06 -19.68
C ARG A 278 -10.78 0.05 -18.19
N ARG A 279 -10.41 1.21 -17.65
CA ARG A 279 -10.01 1.39 -16.23
C ARG A 279 -11.19 1.80 -15.36
N LYS A 280 -11.93 2.81 -15.82
CA LYS A 280 -13.00 3.48 -15.07
C LYS A 280 -14.12 2.55 -14.61
N PRO A 281 -14.73 1.68 -15.44
CA PRO A 281 -15.82 0.78 -15.00
C PRO A 281 -15.38 -0.15 -13.87
N VAL A 282 -14.13 -0.61 -13.88
CA VAL A 282 -13.61 -1.54 -12.87
C VAL A 282 -13.33 -0.81 -11.55
N ILE A 283 -12.82 0.44 -11.61
CA ILE A 283 -12.67 1.29 -10.43
C ILE A 283 -14.03 1.52 -9.77
N ILE A 284 -15.04 1.93 -10.55
CA ILE A 284 -16.39 2.22 -10.02
C ILE A 284 -17.02 0.94 -9.46
N GLY A 285 -16.97 -0.17 -10.20
CA GLY A 285 -17.53 -1.45 -9.74
C GLY A 285 -16.89 -1.95 -8.45
N GLY A 286 -15.56 -1.87 -8.33
CA GLY A 286 -14.84 -2.19 -7.09
C GLY A 286 -15.20 -1.25 -5.95
N ALA A 287 -15.29 0.06 -6.20
CA ALA A 287 -15.67 1.04 -5.19
C ALA A 287 -17.10 0.82 -4.67
N VAL A 288 -18.07 0.51 -5.55
CA VAL A 288 -19.45 0.16 -5.16
C VAL A 288 -19.48 -1.11 -4.32
N MET A 289 -18.74 -2.15 -4.73
CA MET A 289 -18.64 -3.40 -3.98
C MET A 289 -18.01 -3.17 -2.59
N LEU A 290 -16.98 -2.30 -2.49
CA LEU A 290 -16.36 -1.92 -1.22
C LEU A 290 -17.35 -1.16 -0.33
N LEU A 291 -18.09 -0.20 -0.88
CA LEU A 291 -19.10 0.55 -0.13
C LEU A 291 -20.15 -0.37 0.49
N VAL A 292 -20.69 -1.30 -0.30
CA VAL A 292 -21.69 -2.27 0.17
C VAL A 292 -21.09 -3.21 1.23
N SER A 293 -19.89 -3.72 1.01
CA SER A 293 -19.23 -4.63 1.97
C SER A 293 -18.92 -3.93 3.29
N MET A 294 -18.47 -2.67 3.25
CA MET A 294 -18.21 -1.89 4.46
C MET A 294 -19.49 -1.50 5.20
N ALA A 295 -20.53 -1.10 4.48
CA ALA A 295 -21.82 -0.84 5.09
C ALA A 295 -22.35 -2.11 5.77
N TRP A 296 -22.19 -3.28 5.13
CA TRP A 296 -22.52 -4.54 5.77
C TRP A 296 -21.66 -4.85 7.00
N ALA A 297 -20.35 -4.62 6.95
CA ALA A 297 -19.48 -4.83 8.09
C ALA A 297 -19.88 -3.98 9.31
N LEU A 298 -20.32 -2.73 9.08
CA LEU A 298 -20.71 -1.81 10.16
C LEU A 298 -22.14 -2.03 10.67
N TYR A 299 -23.10 -2.29 9.78
CA TYR A 299 -24.52 -2.29 10.12
C TYR A 299 -25.21 -3.65 9.96
N GLY A 300 -24.59 -4.59 9.23
CA GLY A 300 -25.15 -5.91 8.97
C GLY A 300 -25.10 -6.85 10.17
N LYS A 301 -25.91 -7.90 10.12
CA LYS A 301 -25.86 -9.01 11.06
C LYS A 301 -24.69 -9.92 10.71
N THR A 302 -23.94 -10.36 11.73
CA THR A 302 -22.71 -11.14 11.54
C THR A 302 -22.96 -12.61 11.15
N ASP A 303 -24.17 -13.10 11.39
CA ASP A 303 -24.57 -14.50 11.20
C ASP A 303 -25.26 -14.76 9.86
N LEU A 304 -25.56 -13.71 9.06
CA LEU A 304 -26.30 -13.83 7.81
C LEU A 304 -25.46 -14.43 6.67
N PHE A 305 -24.14 -14.32 6.75
CA PHE A 305 -23.20 -14.89 5.78
C PHE A 305 -22.20 -15.79 6.49
N PRO A 306 -21.65 -16.79 5.79
CA PRO A 306 -20.53 -17.55 6.31
C PRO A 306 -19.45 -16.60 6.85
N PRO A 307 -18.85 -16.92 8.00
CA PRO A 307 -17.75 -16.13 8.54
C PRO A 307 -16.71 -15.93 7.45
N TYR A 308 -16.08 -14.79 7.39
CA TYR A 308 -15.02 -14.45 6.44
C TYR A 308 -15.45 -13.90 5.07
N ILE A 309 -16.65 -14.22 4.53
CA ILE A 309 -17.05 -13.74 3.19
C ILE A 309 -17.03 -12.21 3.09
N VAL A 310 -17.57 -11.51 4.07
CA VAL A 310 -17.63 -10.03 4.03
C VAL A 310 -16.24 -9.43 3.98
N GLY A 311 -15.30 -9.95 4.78
CA GLY A 311 -13.90 -9.49 4.75
C GLY A 311 -13.21 -9.79 3.42
N ILE A 312 -13.38 -11.01 2.88
CA ILE A 312 -12.82 -11.38 1.57
C ILE A 312 -13.37 -10.49 0.47
N VAL A 313 -14.68 -10.27 0.42
CA VAL A 313 -15.33 -9.43 -0.61
C VAL A 313 -14.89 -7.98 -0.49
N ALA A 314 -14.81 -7.43 0.73
CA ALA A 314 -14.28 -6.10 0.99
C ALA A 314 -12.83 -5.96 0.51
N GLY A 315 -12.00 -6.96 0.79
CA GLY A 315 -10.61 -7.02 0.34
C GLY A 315 -10.49 -7.10 -1.19
N ILE A 316 -11.27 -7.97 -1.85
CA ILE A 316 -11.31 -8.05 -3.32
C ILE A 316 -11.69 -6.68 -3.91
N ALA A 317 -12.73 -6.07 -3.38
CA ALA A 317 -13.22 -4.77 -3.80
C ALA A 317 -12.17 -3.65 -3.65
N SER A 318 -11.46 -3.67 -2.51
CA SER A 318 -10.37 -2.72 -2.22
C SER A 318 -9.22 -2.80 -3.22
N GLY A 319 -9.04 -3.92 -3.91
CA GLY A 319 -8.07 -4.07 -5.00
C GLY A 319 -8.24 -3.04 -6.13
N ALA A 320 -9.43 -2.45 -6.28
CA ALA A 320 -9.68 -1.36 -7.21
C ALA A 320 -8.83 -0.11 -6.93
N ALA A 321 -8.35 0.08 -5.68
CA ALA A 321 -7.46 1.18 -5.31
C ALA A 321 -6.11 1.15 -6.04
N MET A 322 -5.73 0.04 -6.66
CA MET A 322 -4.50 -0.07 -7.44
C MET A 322 -4.65 0.39 -8.90
N LEU A 323 -5.86 0.47 -9.43
CA LEU A 323 -6.09 0.92 -10.81
C LEU A 323 -5.73 2.39 -11.04
N PRO A 324 -5.96 3.35 -10.12
CA PRO A 324 -5.45 4.71 -10.23
C PRO A 324 -3.94 4.80 -10.45
N TYR A 325 -3.14 3.83 -9.96
CA TYR A 325 -1.70 3.75 -10.24
C TYR A 325 -1.39 3.48 -11.72
N THR A 326 -2.28 2.76 -12.41
CA THR A 326 -2.19 2.57 -13.86
C THR A 326 -2.66 3.83 -14.60
N VAL A 327 -3.82 4.38 -14.20
CA VAL A 327 -4.41 5.56 -14.85
C VAL A 327 -3.49 6.78 -14.81
N ILE A 328 -2.86 7.07 -13.67
CA ILE A 328 -1.96 8.23 -13.53
C ILE A 328 -0.78 8.15 -14.51
N LYS A 329 -0.28 6.94 -14.78
CA LYS A 329 0.81 6.73 -15.74
C LYS A 329 0.35 6.88 -17.18
N GLU A 330 -0.83 6.35 -17.49
CA GLU A 330 -1.45 6.47 -18.81
C GLU A 330 -1.89 7.91 -19.12
N ALA A 331 -2.14 8.73 -18.09
CA ALA A 331 -2.56 10.12 -18.18
C ALA A 331 -1.40 11.13 -18.18
N ASN A 332 -0.17 10.70 -17.95
CA ASN A 332 1.00 11.54 -17.92
C ASN A 332 2.04 11.08 -18.95
N ARG A 333 3.10 11.85 -19.12
CA ARG A 333 4.20 11.51 -20.05
C ARG A 333 4.92 10.25 -19.58
N PRO A 334 5.28 9.33 -20.50
CA PRO A 334 5.99 8.09 -20.15
C PRO A 334 7.31 8.34 -19.39
N GLU A 335 8.00 9.47 -19.67
CA GLU A 335 9.25 9.84 -19.02
C GLU A 335 9.08 10.15 -17.52
N TRP A 336 7.85 10.47 -17.09
CA TRP A 336 7.50 10.81 -15.71
C TRP A 336 6.84 9.65 -14.96
N SER A 337 7.01 8.45 -15.45
CA SER A 337 6.34 7.25 -14.93
C SER A 337 6.64 7.00 -13.44
N GLY A 338 7.90 7.15 -13.01
CA GLY A 338 8.28 7.03 -11.61
C GLY A 338 7.73 8.18 -10.78
N THR A 339 7.87 9.42 -11.25
CA THR A 339 7.32 10.62 -10.59
C THR A 339 5.81 10.50 -10.42
N ALA A 340 5.08 10.06 -11.46
CA ALA A 340 3.64 9.85 -11.39
C ALA A 340 3.26 8.80 -10.35
N THR A 341 3.99 7.68 -10.29
CA THR A 341 3.79 6.65 -9.26
C THR A 341 4.08 7.19 -7.86
N GLY A 342 5.16 7.97 -7.71
CA GLY A 342 5.49 8.63 -6.45
C GLY A 342 4.39 9.59 -5.98
N VAL A 343 3.82 10.37 -6.89
CA VAL A 343 2.73 11.32 -6.58
C VAL A 343 1.46 10.61 -6.14
N VAL A 344 0.99 9.58 -6.86
CA VAL A 344 -0.20 8.84 -6.44
C VAL A 344 0.01 8.13 -5.11
N ASN A 345 1.20 7.58 -4.88
CA ASN A 345 1.54 6.91 -3.63
C ASN A 345 1.63 7.91 -2.46
N PHE A 346 2.24 9.08 -2.68
CA PHE A 346 2.26 10.17 -1.71
C PHE A 346 0.84 10.58 -1.30
N LEU A 347 -0.02 10.88 -2.26
CA LEU A 347 -1.40 11.28 -1.99
C LEU A 347 -2.17 10.18 -1.27
N ASN A 348 -2.06 8.92 -1.71
CA ASN A 348 -2.71 7.77 -1.08
C ASN A 348 -2.35 7.67 0.41
N PHE A 349 -1.06 7.64 0.75
CA PHE A 349 -0.64 7.44 2.14
C PHE A 349 -0.72 8.70 3.00
N THR A 350 -0.82 9.87 2.39
CA THR A 350 -1.14 11.11 3.11
C THR A 350 -2.53 11.02 3.75
N PHE A 351 -3.52 10.46 3.06
CA PHE A 351 -4.85 10.21 3.66
C PHE A 351 -4.74 9.33 4.90
N SER A 352 -4.02 8.21 4.81
CA SER A 352 -3.84 7.29 5.96
C SER A 352 -3.10 7.97 7.13
N ALA A 353 -2.06 8.75 6.83
CA ALA A 353 -1.27 9.45 7.85
C ALA A 353 -2.09 10.52 8.60
N LEU A 354 -2.91 11.27 7.89
CA LEU A 354 -3.71 12.34 8.48
C LEU A 354 -4.98 11.82 9.17
N LEU A 355 -5.65 10.84 8.58
CA LEU A 355 -6.94 10.38 9.08
C LEU A 355 -6.81 9.39 10.25
N GLY A 356 -5.70 8.65 10.36
CA GLY A 356 -5.49 7.70 11.45
C GLY A 356 -5.70 8.31 12.84
N PRO A 357 -4.99 9.38 13.22
CA PRO A 357 -5.19 10.08 14.47
C PRO A 357 -6.60 10.66 14.64
N VAL A 358 -7.20 11.16 13.54
CA VAL A 358 -8.55 11.75 13.55
C VAL A 358 -9.60 10.72 13.94
N PHE A 359 -9.57 9.53 13.35
CA PHE A 359 -10.51 8.45 13.69
C PHE A 359 -10.31 7.96 15.13
N GLY A 360 -9.06 7.89 15.61
CA GLY A 360 -8.78 7.56 17.01
C GLY A 360 -9.36 8.60 17.98
N TRP A 361 -9.20 9.89 17.67
CA TRP A 361 -9.77 10.98 18.45
C TRP A 361 -11.30 10.97 18.43
N ILE A 362 -11.94 10.76 17.27
CA ILE A 362 -13.40 10.66 17.17
C ILE A 362 -13.91 9.52 18.06
N LEU A 363 -13.31 8.32 17.96
CA LEU A 363 -13.72 7.16 18.75
C LEU A 363 -13.60 7.43 20.25
N GLN A 364 -12.53 8.07 20.68
CA GLN A 364 -12.35 8.45 22.09
C GLN A 364 -13.38 9.50 22.52
N SER A 365 -13.68 10.48 21.69
CA SER A 365 -14.63 11.54 21.99
C SER A 365 -16.07 11.02 22.09
N VAL A 366 -16.44 10.10 21.18
CA VAL A 366 -17.79 9.51 21.14
C VAL A 366 -18.00 8.53 22.29
N SER A 367 -16.99 7.74 22.67
CA SER A 367 -17.09 6.79 23.78
C SER A 367 -17.03 7.46 25.17
N GLY A 368 -16.56 8.71 25.25
CA GLY A 368 -16.42 9.42 26.52
C GLY A 368 -15.55 8.74 27.56
N GLY A 369 -14.72 7.75 27.15
CA GLY A 369 -13.91 6.93 28.03
C GLY A 369 -14.65 5.72 28.65
N ALA A 370 -15.92 5.50 28.30
CA ALA A 370 -16.67 4.30 28.67
C ALA A 370 -16.27 3.07 27.82
N GLU A 371 -16.81 1.91 28.16
CA GLU A 371 -16.69 0.71 27.32
C GLU A 371 -17.24 1.01 25.91
N ARG A 372 -16.52 0.54 24.89
CA ARG A 372 -16.83 0.84 23.51
C ARG A 372 -17.87 -0.13 22.98
N GLU A 373 -18.98 0.43 22.58
CA GLU A 373 -20.12 -0.30 22.01
C GLU A 373 -20.13 -0.22 20.48
N LEU A 374 -20.97 -1.03 19.86
CA LEU A 374 -21.18 -1.03 18.40
C LEU A 374 -21.55 0.34 17.85
N SER A 375 -22.39 1.08 18.57
CA SER A 375 -22.84 2.45 18.21
C SER A 375 -21.65 3.43 18.08
N HIS A 376 -20.69 3.37 19.00
CA HIS A 376 -19.49 4.21 18.98
C HIS A 376 -18.63 3.92 17.75
N TYR A 377 -18.47 2.67 17.39
CA TYR A 377 -17.75 2.28 16.18
C TYR A 377 -18.48 2.66 14.90
N GLN A 378 -19.81 2.51 14.87
CA GLN A 378 -20.63 2.94 13.74
C GLN A 378 -20.51 4.44 13.50
N MET A 379 -20.71 5.27 14.52
CA MET A 379 -20.56 6.72 14.42
C MET A 379 -19.14 7.14 14.01
N THR A 380 -18.14 6.45 14.51
CA THR A 380 -16.74 6.75 14.20
C THR A 380 -16.40 6.45 12.75
N PHE A 381 -16.84 5.30 12.21
CA PHE A 381 -16.40 4.81 10.90
C PHE A 381 -17.39 5.06 9.77
N GLU A 382 -18.60 5.57 10.06
CA GLU A 382 -19.56 6.03 9.03
C GLU A 382 -18.95 7.00 8.02
N PRO A 383 -18.09 7.98 8.39
CA PRO A 383 -17.42 8.86 7.42
C PRO A 383 -16.58 8.12 6.36
N LEU A 384 -16.12 6.90 6.63
CA LEU A 384 -15.43 6.09 5.62
C LEU A 384 -16.36 5.71 4.46
N LEU A 385 -17.63 5.45 4.75
CA LEU A 385 -18.63 5.16 3.71
C LEU A 385 -18.81 6.37 2.80
N TYR A 386 -18.86 7.56 3.36
CA TYR A 386 -18.93 8.80 2.57
C TYR A 386 -17.66 9.00 1.75
N GLY A 387 -16.49 8.65 2.31
CA GLY A 387 -15.23 8.68 1.58
C GLY A 387 -15.23 7.74 0.37
N VAL A 388 -15.70 6.51 0.52
CA VAL A 388 -15.82 5.55 -0.59
C VAL A 388 -16.87 6.02 -1.61
N ALA A 389 -18.00 6.56 -1.17
CA ALA A 389 -19.00 7.15 -2.06
C ALA A 389 -18.44 8.33 -2.85
N LEU A 390 -17.66 9.20 -2.20
CA LEU A 390 -16.93 10.28 -2.88
C LEU A 390 -15.94 9.73 -3.91
N ALA A 391 -15.23 8.63 -3.62
CA ALA A 391 -14.35 8.00 -4.59
C ALA A 391 -15.10 7.53 -5.85
N ILE A 392 -16.33 7.01 -5.71
CA ILE A 392 -17.20 6.66 -6.85
C ILE A 392 -17.50 7.89 -7.69
N VAL A 393 -17.91 9.00 -7.05
CA VAL A 393 -18.21 10.26 -7.74
C VAL A 393 -16.95 10.78 -8.46
N LEU A 394 -15.81 10.82 -7.78
CA LEU A 394 -14.54 11.27 -8.38
C LEU A 394 -14.12 10.39 -9.56
N ALA A 395 -14.36 9.06 -9.49
CA ALA A 395 -14.07 8.16 -10.58
C ALA A 395 -14.89 8.45 -11.84
N MET A 396 -16.06 9.07 -11.72
CA MET A 396 -16.85 9.50 -12.89
C MET A 396 -16.15 10.59 -13.71
N PHE A 397 -15.29 11.38 -13.07
CA PHE A 397 -14.52 12.45 -13.73
C PHE A 397 -13.17 11.98 -14.28
N LEU A 398 -12.73 10.74 -13.99
CA LEU A 398 -11.55 10.18 -14.63
C LEU A 398 -11.73 10.05 -16.14
N ARG A 399 -10.67 10.34 -16.88
CA ARG A 399 -10.62 9.99 -18.31
C ARG A 399 -10.42 8.49 -18.46
N GLU A 400 -11.08 7.89 -19.43
CA GLU A 400 -10.83 6.49 -19.79
C GLU A 400 -9.48 6.39 -20.50
N THR A 401 -8.54 5.66 -19.91
CA THR A 401 -7.16 5.60 -20.42
C THR A 401 -6.76 4.20 -20.91
N GLY A 402 -7.60 3.19 -20.69
CA GLY A 402 -7.33 1.83 -21.18
C GLY A 402 -7.21 1.75 -22.71
N THR A 403 -6.75 0.60 -23.21
CA THR A 403 -6.47 0.40 -24.65
C THR A 403 -7.61 0.80 -25.59
N LYS A 404 -8.87 0.55 -25.17
CA LYS A 404 -10.05 1.00 -25.92
C LYS A 404 -10.35 2.50 -25.77
N GLY A 405 -10.00 3.11 -24.63
CA GLY A 405 -10.15 4.54 -24.41
C GLY A 405 -9.15 5.36 -25.22
N ALA A 406 -7.91 4.88 -25.34
CA ALA A 406 -6.87 5.52 -26.15
C ALA A 406 -7.21 5.55 -27.65
N VAL A 407 -7.89 4.52 -28.17
CA VAL A 407 -8.37 4.48 -29.55
C VAL A 407 -9.51 5.49 -29.79
N ALA A 408 -10.44 5.60 -28.85
CA ALA A 408 -11.55 6.56 -28.96
C ALA A 408 -11.10 8.02 -28.87
N GLY A 409 -10.02 8.31 -28.11
CA GLY A 409 -9.45 9.64 -27.98
C GLY A 409 -8.70 10.12 -29.25
N ARG A 410 -8.12 9.21 -30.01
CA ARG A 410 -7.45 9.51 -31.29
C ARG A 410 -8.39 9.80 -32.46
N GLN A 411 -9.67 9.44 -32.33
CA GLN A 411 -10.69 9.65 -33.38
C GLN A 411 -11.46 10.97 -33.23
N LYS A 412 -11.18 11.78 -32.20
CA LYS A 412 -11.73 13.14 -32.12
C LYS A 412 -10.76 14.09 -32.85
N PRO A 413 -11.14 14.69 -34.01
CA PRO A 413 -10.34 15.73 -34.62
C PRO A 413 -10.26 16.91 -33.64
N GLU A 414 -9.07 17.47 -33.51
CA GLU A 414 -8.88 18.78 -32.88
C GLU A 414 -9.79 19.80 -33.59
N LYS A 415 -10.73 20.35 -32.83
CA LYS A 415 -11.52 21.50 -33.25
C LYS A 415 -10.88 22.75 -32.68
#